data_7b900badb12d272715f370dfd4534427
#
_entry.id   7b900badb12d272715f370dfd4534427
#
_cell.length_a   1.000
_cell.length_b   1.000
_cell.length_c   1.000
_cell.angle_alpha   90.00
_cell.angle_beta   90.00
_cell.angle_gamma   90.00
#
_symmetry.space_group_name_H-M   'P 1'
#
loop_
_entity.id
_entity.type
_entity.pdbx_description
1 polymer ?
#
loop_
_entity_poly.entity_id
_entity_poly.type
_entity_poly.pdbx_seq_one_letter_code
_entity_poly.pdbx_strand_id
1 'polypeptide(L)'
;MTKRRIGLIRVLTTSDGGLLNLHGSLIIKYFPGFEVVSRCIPDQPEGIHDDETERIAVPKVLALAREMERDGMEAVIVSCAGDPAVAEANAELRVPVIGAGRAAASAALVLGRPVGVLGITEEVPAAIRRILGDLLVADAVPEGVESTLDLMKPGGKPVLAEAGRYLAERGARAIVLACTGMSTIGAAAGLREALGIPVIDPVQAQAAAAWTALG
;
A
#
# COMPACT_ATOMS: atom_id res chain seq x y z
N MET A 1 -19.62 -9.02 -18.95
CA MET A 1 -18.33 -9.64 -18.57
C MET A 1 -18.40 -10.09 -17.13
N THR A 2 -17.95 -11.30 -16.82
CA THR A 2 -17.86 -11.80 -15.44
C THR A 2 -16.77 -11.00 -14.71
N LYS A 3 -17.08 -10.52 -13.51
CA LYS A 3 -16.08 -9.81 -12.71
C LYS A 3 -15.00 -10.77 -12.23
N ARG A 4 -13.74 -10.31 -12.18
CA ARG A 4 -12.63 -11.05 -11.58
C ARG A 4 -12.69 -10.92 -10.07
N ARG A 5 -12.61 -12.04 -9.36
CA ARG A 5 -12.68 -12.09 -7.89
C ARG A 5 -11.30 -11.97 -7.29
N ILE A 6 -11.06 -10.92 -6.52
CA ILE A 6 -9.78 -10.71 -5.83
C ILE A 6 -9.98 -10.61 -4.32
N GLY A 7 -9.08 -11.26 -3.59
CA GLY A 7 -8.99 -11.14 -2.14
C GLY A 7 -8.14 -9.93 -1.75
N LEU A 8 -8.58 -9.16 -0.75
CA LEU A 8 -7.81 -8.06 -0.19
C LEU A 8 -7.58 -8.28 1.30
N ILE A 9 -6.32 -8.41 1.70
CA ILE A 9 -5.89 -8.58 3.08
C ILE A 9 -5.57 -7.21 3.68
N ARG A 10 -6.28 -6.85 4.74
CA ARG A 10 -5.94 -5.70 5.60
C ARG A 10 -5.09 -6.21 6.76
N VAL A 11 -3.95 -5.55 6.99
CA VAL A 11 -3.04 -5.88 8.09
C VAL A 11 -3.39 -5.19 9.41
N LEU A 12 -4.53 -4.53 9.43
CA LEU A 12 -5.15 -3.89 10.60
C LEU A 12 -6.42 -4.65 10.94
N THR A 13 -6.55 -5.17 12.17
CA THR A 13 -7.78 -5.80 12.65
C THR A 13 -8.81 -4.72 12.96
N THR A 14 -10.00 -4.83 12.38
CA THR A 14 -11.10 -3.89 12.61
C THR A 14 -12.45 -4.57 12.51
N SER A 15 -13.39 -4.15 13.34
CA SER A 15 -14.82 -4.49 13.26
C SER A 15 -15.61 -3.47 12.44
N ASP A 16 -15.02 -2.32 12.10
CA ASP A 16 -15.65 -1.32 11.24
C ASP A 16 -15.64 -1.81 9.78
N GLY A 17 -16.82 -2.19 9.29
CA GLY A 17 -17.00 -2.66 7.93
C GLY A 17 -16.68 -1.58 6.86
N GLY A 18 -16.86 -0.30 7.17
CA GLY A 18 -16.48 0.81 6.29
C GLY A 18 -14.97 0.86 6.11
N LEU A 19 -14.21 0.86 7.20
CA LEU A 19 -12.75 0.85 7.19
C LEU A 19 -12.19 -0.43 6.55
N LEU A 20 -12.77 -1.60 6.85
CA LEU A 20 -12.38 -2.87 6.26
C LEU A 20 -12.46 -2.84 4.74
N ASN A 21 -13.58 -2.36 4.20
CA ASN A 21 -13.87 -2.41 2.76
C ASN A 21 -13.36 -1.19 1.97
N LEU A 22 -12.82 -0.16 2.63
CA LEU A 22 -12.46 1.09 1.98
C LEU A 22 -11.47 0.91 0.83
N HIS A 23 -10.39 0.13 1.03
CA HIS A 23 -9.41 -0.12 -0.03
C HIS A 23 -9.99 -0.96 -1.18
N GLY A 24 -10.84 -1.95 -0.85
CA GLY A 24 -11.58 -2.70 -1.86
C GLY A 24 -12.50 -1.79 -2.70
N SER A 25 -13.17 -0.85 -2.06
CA SER A 25 -14.01 0.14 -2.75
C SER A 25 -13.20 1.07 -3.65
N LEU A 26 -11.99 1.48 -3.23
CA LEU A 26 -11.07 2.25 -4.06
C LEU A 26 -10.61 1.46 -5.28
N ILE A 27 -10.28 0.17 -5.12
CA ILE A 27 -9.89 -0.73 -6.21
C ILE A 27 -11.04 -0.84 -7.23
N ILE A 28 -12.27 -1.10 -6.78
CA ILE A 28 -13.46 -1.19 -7.65
C ILE A 28 -13.72 0.14 -8.36
N LYS A 29 -13.51 1.27 -7.68
CA LYS A 29 -13.65 2.61 -8.29
C LYS A 29 -12.67 2.80 -9.47
N TYR A 30 -11.44 2.33 -9.34
CA TYR A 30 -10.44 2.41 -10.42
C TYR A 30 -10.68 1.38 -11.52
N PHE A 31 -11.09 0.16 -11.14
CA PHE A 31 -11.28 -0.98 -12.04
C PHE A 31 -12.60 -1.69 -11.72
N PRO A 32 -13.73 -1.25 -12.31
CA PRO A 32 -15.07 -1.79 -12.04
C PRO A 32 -15.25 -3.28 -12.44
N GLY A 33 -14.31 -3.83 -13.20
CA GLY A 33 -14.26 -5.25 -13.56
C GLY A 33 -13.90 -6.21 -12.43
N PHE A 34 -13.54 -5.69 -11.25
CA PHE A 34 -13.24 -6.49 -10.07
C PHE A 34 -14.45 -6.65 -9.14
N GLU A 35 -14.51 -7.82 -8.49
CA GLU A 35 -15.23 -8.09 -7.25
C GLU A 35 -14.18 -8.27 -6.16
N VAL A 36 -14.20 -7.43 -5.12
CA VAL A 36 -13.17 -7.44 -4.06
C VAL A 36 -13.77 -7.98 -2.76
N VAL A 37 -13.17 -9.03 -2.22
CA VAL A 37 -13.48 -9.59 -0.90
C VAL A 37 -12.39 -9.14 0.09
N SER A 38 -12.73 -8.20 0.97
CA SER A 38 -11.80 -7.68 1.98
C SER A 38 -11.90 -8.47 3.28
N ARG A 39 -10.75 -8.89 3.82
CA ARG A 39 -10.64 -9.49 5.15
C ARG A 39 -9.45 -8.86 5.89
N CYS A 40 -9.53 -8.80 7.21
CA CYS A 40 -8.41 -8.41 8.07
C CYS A 40 -7.76 -9.62 8.75
N ILE A 41 -6.47 -9.50 9.07
CA ILE A 41 -5.80 -10.48 9.94
C ILE A 41 -6.30 -10.30 11.38
N PRO A 42 -6.30 -11.37 12.21
CA PRO A 42 -6.71 -11.29 13.61
C PRO A 42 -5.63 -10.63 14.49
N ASP A 43 -6.06 -10.08 15.62
CA ASP A 43 -5.20 -9.61 16.72
C ASP A 43 -4.05 -8.68 16.29
N GLN A 44 -4.39 -7.66 15.48
CA GLN A 44 -3.47 -6.63 14.99
C GLN A 44 -4.17 -5.25 14.97
N PRO A 45 -4.68 -4.76 16.11
CA PRO A 45 -5.53 -3.55 16.14
C PRO A 45 -4.81 -2.28 15.70
N GLU A 46 -3.49 -2.20 15.87
CA GLU A 46 -2.67 -1.05 15.48
C GLU A 46 -2.03 -1.20 14.09
N GLY A 47 -2.24 -2.35 13.43
CA GLY A 47 -1.64 -2.66 12.14
C GLY A 47 -0.15 -2.99 12.24
N ILE A 48 0.59 -2.67 11.16
CA ILE A 48 2.05 -2.84 11.07
C ILE A 48 2.67 -1.44 11.02
N HIS A 49 3.59 -1.16 11.96
CA HIS A 49 4.29 0.11 12.08
C HIS A 49 5.76 -0.02 12.50
N ASP A 50 6.21 -1.25 12.82
CA ASP A 50 7.58 -1.61 13.15
C ASP A 50 7.89 -3.08 12.79
N ASP A 51 9.14 -3.50 12.98
CA ASP A 51 9.61 -4.86 12.66
C ASP A 51 8.93 -5.94 13.50
N GLU A 52 8.62 -5.66 14.75
CA GLU A 52 7.97 -6.62 15.65
C GLU A 52 6.52 -6.86 15.24
N THR A 53 5.77 -5.83 14.95
CA THR A 53 4.39 -5.92 14.46
C THR A 53 4.33 -6.58 13.09
N GLU A 54 5.34 -6.37 12.22
CA GLU A 54 5.47 -7.08 10.95
C GLU A 54 5.73 -8.57 11.17
N ARG A 55 6.69 -8.92 12.01
CA ARG A 55 7.04 -10.31 12.33
C ARG A 55 5.82 -11.11 12.84
N ILE A 56 4.99 -10.47 13.67
CA ILE A 56 3.74 -11.06 14.19
C ILE A 56 2.68 -11.21 13.08
N ALA A 57 2.62 -10.27 12.15
CA ALA A 57 1.61 -10.26 11.08
C ALA A 57 1.91 -11.26 9.96
N VAL A 58 3.18 -11.52 9.61
CA VAL A 58 3.59 -12.39 8.49
C VAL A 58 2.87 -13.75 8.48
N PRO A 59 2.88 -14.56 9.54
CA PRO A 59 2.19 -15.85 9.53
C PRO A 59 0.67 -15.73 9.39
N LYS A 60 0.06 -14.65 9.90
CA LYS A 60 -1.37 -14.39 9.80
C LYS A 60 -1.77 -14.00 8.36
N VAL A 61 -0.95 -13.16 7.71
CA VAL A 61 -1.15 -12.78 6.30
C VAL A 61 -1.04 -14.00 5.40
N LEU A 62 -0.02 -14.85 5.60
CA LEU A 62 0.17 -16.06 4.80
C LEU A 62 -0.99 -17.05 4.98
N ALA A 63 -1.45 -17.25 6.23
CA ALA A 63 -2.60 -18.11 6.50
C ALA A 63 -3.87 -17.61 5.79
N LEU A 64 -4.14 -16.30 5.85
CA LEU A 64 -5.31 -15.69 5.22
C LEU A 64 -5.21 -15.72 3.68
N ALA A 65 -4.02 -15.56 3.12
CA ALA A 65 -3.80 -15.67 1.67
C ALA A 65 -4.12 -17.08 1.16
N ARG A 66 -3.73 -18.13 1.89
CA ARG A 66 -4.09 -19.53 1.62
C ARG A 66 -5.61 -19.76 1.68
N GLU A 67 -6.29 -19.15 2.64
CA GLU A 67 -7.76 -19.23 2.74
C GLU A 67 -8.42 -18.58 1.53
N MET A 68 -7.98 -17.40 1.13
CA MET A 68 -8.51 -16.68 -0.02
C MET A 68 -8.32 -17.47 -1.32
N GLU A 69 -7.16 -18.10 -1.53
CA GLU A 69 -6.97 -18.98 -2.68
C GLU A 69 -7.97 -20.15 -2.67
N ARG A 70 -8.15 -20.84 -1.52
CA ARG A 70 -9.14 -21.93 -1.38
C ARG A 70 -10.57 -21.47 -1.62
N ASP A 71 -10.89 -20.22 -1.27
CA ASP A 71 -12.21 -19.60 -1.50
C ASP A 71 -12.40 -19.15 -2.97
N GLY A 72 -11.44 -19.44 -3.85
CA GLY A 72 -11.52 -19.19 -5.28
C GLY A 72 -11.24 -17.73 -5.67
N MET A 73 -10.43 -17.01 -4.91
CA MET A 73 -9.90 -15.72 -5.35
C MET A 73 -8.87 -15.94 -6.46
N GLU A 74 -8.96 -15.15 -7.53
CA GLU A 74 -8.07 -15.23 -8.70
C GLU A 74 -6.74 -14.49 -8.50
N ALA A 75 -6.71 -13.58 -7.54
CA ALA A 75 -5.50 -12.95 -7.01
C ALA A 75 -5.71 -12.55 -5.56
N VAL A 76 -4.62 -12.34 -4.82
CA VAL A 76 -4.64 -11.80 -3.46
C VAL A 76 -3.85 -10.50 -3.42
N ILE A 77 -4.41 -9.48 -2.80
CA ILE A 77 -3.76 -8.18 -2.56
C ILE A 77 -3.43 -8.08 -1.07
N VAL A 78 -2.17 -7.83 -0.73
CA VAL A 78 -1.74 -7.50 0.63
C VAL A 78 -1.64 -5.99 0.75
N SER A 79 -2.62 -5.38 1.43
CA SER A 79 -2.73 -3.93 1.53
C SER A 79 -1.87 -3.37 2.66
N CYS A 80 -0.56 -3.49 2.50
CA CYS A 80 0.49 -2.94 3.35
C CYS A 80 1.74 -2.67 2.50
N ALA A 81 2.34 -1.49 2.65
CA ALA A 81 3.51 -1.12 1.84
C ALA A 81 4.82 -1.81 2.27
N GLY A 82 4.86 -2.45 3.45
CA GLY A 82 5.93 -3.36 3.86
C GLY A 82 5.93 -4.67 3.05
N ASP A 83 4.82 -5.01 2.40
CA ASP A 83 4.62 -6.27 1.66
C ASP A 83 4.82 -7.54 2.51
N PRO A 84 4.26 -7.61 3.75
CA PRO A 84 4.47 -8.75 4.64
C PRO A 84 3.96 -10.04 4.01
N ALA A 85 4.77 -11.10 4.06
CA ALA A 85 4.50 -12.43 3.51
C ALA A 85 4.27 -12.49 1.97
N VAL A 86 4.44 -11.40 1.22
CA VAL A 86 4.16 -11.39 -0.23
C VAL A 86 5.12 -12.30 -0.99
N ALA A 87 6.39 -12.37 -0.59
CA ALA A 87 7.37 -13.24 -1.25
C ALA A 87 7.07 -14.72 -0.98
N GLU A 88 6.81 -15.06 0.26
CA GLU A 88 6.46 -16.41 0.72
C GLU A 88 5.16 -16.89 0.08
N ALA A 89 4.14 -16.05 0.07
CA ALA A 89 2.86 -16.37 -0.55
C ALA A 89 2.99 -16.60 -2.07
N ASN A 90 3.76 -15.79 -2.79
CA ASN A 90 4.00 -16.01 -4.22
C ASN A 90 4.85 -17.27 -4.49
N ALA A 91 5.68 -17.72 -3.56
CA ALA A 91 6.42 -18.97 -3.70
C ALA A 91 5.54 -20.21 -3.48
N GLU A 92 4.43 -20.07 -2.75
CA GLU A 92 3.57 -21.17 -2.33
C GLU A 92 2.25 -21.25 -3.10
N LEU A 93 1.59 -20.11 -3.34
CA LEU A 93 0.26 -20.05 -3.94
C LEU A 93 0.33 -20.07 -5.47
N ARG A 94 -0.74 -20.56 -6.09
CA ARG A 94 -0.89 -20.60 -7.55
C ARG A 94 -1.42 -19.28 -8.12
N VAL A 95 -2.14 -18.50 -7.29
CA VAL A 95 -2.67 -17.20 -7.68
C VAL A 95 -1.64 -16.10 -7.38
N PRO A 96 -1.57 -15.04 -8.18
CA PRO A 96 -0.65 -13.94 -7.91
C PRO A 96 -0.99 -13.25 -6.59
N VAL A 97 0.06 -12.96 -5.79
CA VAL A 97 -0.05 -12.18 -4.55
C VAL A 97 0.65 -10.84 -4.75
N ILE A 98 -0.11 -9.76 -4.64
CA ILE A 98 0.32 -8.41 -5.02
C ILE A 98 0.49 -7.57 -3.75
N GLY A 99 1.74 -7.14 -3.50
CA GLY A 99 2.08 -6.24 -2.42
C GLY A 99 1.93 -4.76 -2.80
N ALA A 100 1.58 -3.91 -1.83
CA ALA A 100 1.39 -2.48 -2.06
C ALA A 100 2.70 -1.75 -2.33
N GLY A 101 3.75 -2.10 -1.59
CA GLY A 101 5.07 -1.50 -1.74
C GLY A 101 5.69 -1.80 -3.11
N ARG A 102 5.69 -3.07 -3.51
CA ARG A 102 6.19 -3.49 -4.83
C ARG A 102 5.41 -2.85 -5.97
N ALA A 103 4.09 -2.81 -5.87
CA ALA A 103 3.25 -2.21 -6.90
C ALA A 103 3.52 -0.71 -7.04
N ALA A 104 3.60 0.03 -5.93
CA ALA A 104 3.87 1.47 -5.93
C ALA A 104 5.27 1.80 -6.46
N ALA A 105 6.30 1.09 -6.00
CA ALA A 105 7.66 1.27 -6.47
C ALA A 105 7.80 0.95 -7.98
N SER A 106 7.20 -0.14 -8.45
CA SER A 106 7.22 -0.51 -9.88
C SER A 106 6.50 0.52 -10.74
N ALA A 107 5.37 1.08 -10.28
CA ALA A 107 4.68 2.17 -10.96
C ALA A 107 5.54 3.45 -11.05
N ALA A 108 6.36 3.72 -10.03
CA ALA A 108 7.30 4.85 -10.05
C ALA A 108 8.46 4.63 -11.03
N LEU A 109 8.96 3.40 -11.17
CA LEU A 109 10.03 3.07 -12.14
C LEU A 109 9.67 3.46 -13.58
N VAL A 110 8.41 3.25 -13.98
CA VAL A 110 7.93 3.58 -15.32
C VAL A 110 8.11 5.08 -15.65
N LEU A 111 8.12 5.94 -14.63
CA LEU A 111 8.31 7.37 -14.83
C LEU A 111 9.76 7.76 -15.13
N GLY A 112 10.74 6.91 -14.79
CA GLY A 112 12.17 7.17 -15.00
C GLY A 112 12.68 8.47 -14.35
N ARG A 113 12.12 8.85 -13.20
CA ARG A 113 12.41 10.12 -12.51
C ARG A 113 12.94 9.86 -11.11
N PRO A 114 13.71 10.82 -10.53
CA PRO A 114 14.08 10.77 -9.11
C PRO A 114 12.84 10.66 -8.22
N VAL A 115 12.84 9.70 -7.29
CA VAL A 115 11.70 9.35 -6.46
C VAL A 115 11.99 9.68 -5.00
N GLY A 116 11.06 10.41 -4.36
CA GLY A 116 10.97 10.49 -2.91
C GLY A 116 10.02 9.42 -2.36
N VAL A 117 10.32 8.88 -1.19
CA VAL A 117 9.43 7.94 -0.49
C VAL A 117 8.87 8.62 0.76
N LEU A 118 7.55 8.67 0.86
CA LEU A 118 6.84 9.19 2.02
C LEU A 118 6.24 8.02 2.80
N GLY A 119 6.83 7.70 3.94
CA GLY A 119 6.47 6.58 4.81
C GLY A 119 5.92 6.99 6.18
N ILE A 120 5.74 5.99 7.05
CA ILE A 120 5.42 6.14 8.48
C ILE A 120 6.42 5.37 9.35
N THR A 121 7.32 4.63 8.76
CA THR A 121 8.39 3.88 9.41
C THR A 121 9.71 4.61 9.21
N GLU A 122 10.62 4.48 10.17
CA GLU A 122 11.93 5.12 10.12
C GLU A 122 12.71 4.72 8.86
N GLU A 123 12.61 3.46 8.46
CA GLU A 123 13.23 2.97 7.24
C GLU A 123 12.24 2.82 6.10
N VAL A 124 12.70 3.10 4.88
CA VAL A 124 11.95 2.77 3.67
C VAL A 124 11.80 1.26 3.57
N PRO A 125 10.57 0.73 3.37
CA PRO A 125 10.37 -0.70 3.22
C PRO A 125 11.33 -1.34 2.21
N ALA A 126 11.94 -2.46 2.59
CA ALA A 126 13.03 -3.10 1.84
C ALA A 126 12.67 -3.41 0.37
N ALA A 127 11.42 -3.80 0.11
CA ALA A 127 10.93 -4.05 -1.24
C ALA A 127 10.92 -2.78 -2.11
N ILE A 128 10.49 -1.65 -1.55
CA ILE A 128 10.48 -0.34 -2.22
C ILE A 128 11.91 0.10 -2.52
N ARG A 129 12.78 0.10 -1.50
CA ARG A 129 14.19 0.48 -1.64
C ARG A 129 14.90 -0.32 -2.74
N ARG A 130 14.72 -1.65 -2.73
CA ARG A 130 15.35 -2.53 -3.72
C ARG A 130 14.87 -2.27 -5.15
N ILE A 131 13.56 -1.99 -5.33
CA ILE A 131 12.98 -1.76 -6.65
C ILE A 131 13.39 -0.40 -7.19
N LEU A 132 13.37 0.65 -6.37
CA LEU A 132 13.73 2.01 -6.81
C LEU A 132 15.23 2.16 -7.07
N GLY A 133 16.09 1.45 -6.31
CA GLY A 133 17.53 1.56 -6.46
C GLY A 133 18.02 3.00 -6.48
N ASP A 134 18.81 3.38 -7.48
CA ASP A 134 19.38 4.72 -7.64
C ASP A 134 18.35 5.83 -7.94
N LEU A 135 17.11 5.48 -8.26
CA LEU A 135 16.04 6.48 -8.40
C LEU A 135 15.54 6.99 -7.05
N LEU A 136 15.77 6.29 -5.94
CA LEU A 136 15.43 6.76 -4.60
C LEU A 136 16.42 7.85 -4.16
N VAL A 137 15.98 9.11 -4.14
CA VAL A 137 16.84 10.25 -3.80
C VAL A 137 16.62 10.80 -2.40
N ALA A 138 15.46 10.57 -1.82
CA ALA A 138 15.14 11.00 -0.46
C ALA A 138 13.96 10.19 0.10
N ASP A 139 13.88 10.12 1.42
CA ASP A 139 12.72 9.62 2.15
C ASP A 139 12.33 10.57 3.28
N ALA A 140 11.10 10.46 3.73
CA ALA A 140 10.57 11.25 4.83
C ALA A 140 9.48 10.51 5.60
N VAL A 141 9.44 10.75 6.91
CA VAL A 141 8.34 10.42 7.80
C VAL A 141 7.70 11.73 8.24
N PRO A 142 6.38 11.90 8.16
CA PRO A 142 5.72 13.11 8.61
C PRO A 142 5.86 13.27 10.13
N GLU A 143 6.08 14.48 10.60
CA GLU A 143 6.23 14.76 12.03
C GLU A 143 4.99 14.35 12.82
N GLY A 144 5.20 13.66 13.96
CA GLY A 144 4.13 13.20 14.84
C GLY A 144 3.29 12.03 14.31
N VAL A 145 3.75 11.35 13.25
CA VAL A 145 3.09 10.14 12.71
C VAL A 145 3.94 8.92 13.08
N GLU A 146 3.46 8.13 14.04
CA GLU A 146 4.10 6.91 14.53
C GLU A 146 3.36 5.65 14.06
N SER A 147 2.11 5.82 13.62
CA SER A 147 1.27 4.72 13.14
C SER A 147 0.31 5.16 12.02
N THR A 148 -0.28 4.17 11.34
CA THR A 148 -1.34 4.43 10.36
C THR A 148 -2.53 5.20 10.94
N LEU A 149 -2.84 5.00 12.23
CA LEU A 149 -3.98 5.66 12.90
C LEU A 149 -3.77 7.16 13.09
N ASP A 150 -2.52 7.61 13.22
CA ASP A 150 -2.20 9.04 13.35
C ASP A 150 -2.55 9.82 12.09
N LEU A 151 -2.45 9.19 10.92
CA LEU A 151 -2.86 9.79 9.65
C LEU A 151 -4.35 10.15 9.59
N MET A 152 -5.19 9.45 10.35
CA MET A 152 -6.64 9.67 10.39
C MET A 152 -7.04 10.81 11.36
N LYS A 153 -6.11 11.29 12.18
CA LYS A 153 -6.34 12.42 13.09
C LYS A 153 -6.42 13.75 12.33
N PRO A 154 -7.07 14.81 12.92
CA PRO A 154 -7.23 16.14 12.31
C PRO A 154 -5.88 16.76 12.01
N GLY A 155 -4.90 16.55 11.75
CA GLY A 155 -3.55 17.09 11.43
C GLY A 155 -2.80 16.25 10.41
N GLY A 156 -3.28 15.06 10.10
CA GLY A 156 -2.55 14.12 9.25
C GLY A 156 -2.25 14.64 7.83
N LYS A 157 -3.19 15.33 7.20
CA LYS A 157 -2.98 15.86 5.84
C LYS A 157 -1.96 17.02 5.77
N PRO A 158 -1.99 18.02 6.65
CA PRO A 158 -0.98 19.08 6.66
C PRO A 158 0.46 18.59 6.79
N VAL A 159 0.73 17.67 7.73
CA VAL A 159 2.10 17.14 7.94
C VAL A 159 2.58 16.31 6.75
N LEU A 160 1.68 15.63 6.03
CA LEU A 160 2.01 14.96 4.78
C LEU A 160 2.43 15.95 3.68
N ALA A 161 1.76 17.10 3.58
CA ALA A 161 2.10 18.12 2.60
C ALA A 161 3.47 18.74 2.87
N GLU A 162 3.83 18.93 4.14
CA GLU A 162 5.14 19.43 4.55
C GLU A 162 6.25 18.42 4.23
N ALA A 163 6.08 17.16 4.61
CA ALA A 163 7.02 16.10 4.26
C ALA A 163 7.15 15.91 2.74
N GLY A 164 6.06 16.07 1.99
CA GLY A 164 6.10 16.06 0.53
C GLY A 164 6.92 17.22 -0.07
N ARG A 165 6.81 18.43 0.48
CA ARG A 165 7.64 19.58 0.06
C ARG A 165 9.12 19.31 0.35
N TYR A 166 9.44 18.81 1.53
CA TYR A 166 10.81 18.42 1.88
C TYR A 166 11.40 17.44 0.85
N LEU A 167 10.66 16.42 0.43
CA LEU A 167 11.10 15.48 -0.61
C LEU A 167 11.35 16.16 -1.95
N ALA A 168 10.46 17.06 -2.37
CA ALA A 168 10.60 17.81 -3.61
C ALA A 168 11.85 18.74 -3.61
N GLU A 169 12.14 19.38 -2.47
CA GLU A 169 13.35 20.20 -2.25
C GLU A 169 14.64 19.37 -2.29
N ARG A 170 14.56 18.08 -1.89
CA ARG A 170 15.66 17.12 -1.99
C ARG A 170 15.82 16.49 -3.38
N GLY A 171 15.09 17.00 -4.37
CA GLY A 171 15.26 16.62 -5.77
C GLY A 171 14.27 15.57 -6.25
N ALA A 172 13.32 15.12 -5.44
CA ALA A 172 12.28 14.21 -5.91
C ALA A 172 11.43 14.86 -7.02
N ARG A 173 11.13 14.09 -8.05
CA ARG A 173 10.27 14.46 -9.18
C ARG A 173 9.06 13.54 -9.31
N ALA A 174 8.96 12.57 -8.41
CA ALA A 174 7.80 11.76 -8.14
C ALA A 174 7.85 11.32 -6.67
N ILE A 175 6.71 11.03 -6.05
CA ILE A 175 6.64 10.54 -4.67
C ILE A 175 5.90 9.20 -4.67
N VAL A 176 6.45 8.22 -3.96
CA VAL A 176 5.80 6.96 -3.60
C VAL A 176 5.28 7.07 -2.17
N LEU A 177 3.99 6.82 -1.98
CA LEU A 177 3.41 6.70 -0.65
C LEU A 177 3.67 5.28 -0.12
N ALA A 178 4.46 5.17 0.94
CA ALA A 178 4.87 3.90 1.55
C ALA A 178 4.00 3.51 2.76
N CYS A 179 2.74 3.94 2.76
CA CYS A 179 1.73 3.51 3.72
C CYS A 179 0.34 3.54 3.08
N THR A 180 -0.39 2.42 3.13
CA THR A 180 -1.76 2.34 2.58
C THR A 180 -2.79 3.13 3.39
N GLY A 181 -2.47 3.53 4.62
CA GLY A 181 -3.25 4.51 5.39
C GLY A 181 -3.35 5.87 4.71
N MET A 182 -2.35 6.26 3.92
CA MET A 182 -2.39 7.48 3.12
C MET A 182 -3.43 7.40 2.00
N SER A 183 -3.69 6.20 1.45
CA SER A 183 -4.80 5.95 0.52
C SER A 183 -6.14 6.09 1.22
N THR A 184 -6.25 5.61 2.48
CA THR A 184 -7.47 5.73 3.30
C THR A 184 -7.96 7.18 3.41
N ILE A 185 -7.05 8.12 3.59
CA ILE A 185 -7.37 9.56 3.72
C ILE A 185 -7.32 10.34 2.39
N GLY A 186 -7.04 9.64 1.27
CA GLY A 186 -6.96 10.26 -0.05
C GLY A 186 -5.79 11.23 -0.21
N ALA A 187 -4.66 10.99 0.45
CA ALA A 187 -3.52 11.91 0.50
C ALA A 187 -2.91 12.21 -0.88
N ALA A 188 -2.89 11.21 -1.78
CA ALA A 188 -2.23 11.34 -3.08
C ALA A 188 -2.79 12.51 -3.93
N ALA A 189 -4.10 12.75 -3.90
CA ALA A 189 -4.72 13.82 -4.67
C ALA A 189 -4.27 15.20 -4.18
N GLY A 190 -4.35 15.46 -2.87
CA GLY A 190 -3.92 16.72 -2.28
C GLY A 190 -2.43 16.99 -2.44
N LEU A 191 -1.60 15.93 -2.34
CA LEU A 191 -0.16 16.06 -2.58
C LEU A 191 0.16 16.36 -4.04
N ARG A 192 -0.51 15.75 -5.02
CA ARG A 192 -0.35 16.09 -6.44
C ARG A 192 -0.69 17.55 -6.72
N GLU A 193 -1.79 18.04 -6.14
CA GLU A 193 -2.22 19.44 -6.28
C GLU A 193 -1.20 20.40 -5.65
N ALA A 194 -0.74 20.10 -4.43
CA ALA A 194 0.16 20.97 -3.69
C ALA A 194 1.59 21.02 -4.26
N LEU A 195 2.06 19.93 -4.87
CA LEU A 195 3.47 19.78 -5.28
C LEU A 195 3.67 19.87 -6.80
N GLY A 196 2.63 19.68 -7.61
CA GLY A 196 2.73 19.68 -9.07
C GLY A 196 3.54 18.53 -9.65
N ILE A 197 3.81 17.47 -8.88
CA ILE A 197 4.54 16.28 -9.32
C ILE A 197 3.71 15.00 -9.14
N PRO A 198 4.02 13.92 -9.87
CA PRO A 198 3.35 12.64 -9.69
C PRO A 198 3.48 12.12 -8.24
N VAL A 199 2.36 11.63 -7.69
CA VAL A 199 2.32 10.94 -6.40
C VAL A 199 1.64 9.60 -6.60
N ILE A 200 2.35 8.53 -6.31
CA ILE A 200 1.92 7.15 -6.52
C ILE A 200 1.20 6.67 -5.26
N ASP A 201 -0.11 6.43 -5.41
CA ASP A 201 -0.95 5.82 -4.38
C ASP A 201 -0.77 4.29 -4.41
N PRO A 202 -0.41 3.65 -3.29
CA PRO A 202 -0.13 2.22 -3.26
C PRO A 202 -1.36 1.35 -3.54
N VAL A 203 -2.56 1.76 -3.12
CA VAL A 203 -3.79 1.01 -3.41
C VAL A 203 -4.18 1.12 -4.88
N GLN A 204 -4.00 2.30 -5.49
CA GLN A 204 -4.19 2.48 -6.92
C GLN A 204 -3.18 1.66 -7.74
N ALA A 205 -1.92 1.62 -7.32
CA ALA A 205 -0.88 0.84 -7.97
C ALA A 205 -1.17 -0.67 -7.89
N GLN A 206 -1.63 -1.18 -6.74
CA GLN A 206 -2.07 -2.57 -6.58
C GLN A 206 -3.23 -2.92 -7.53
N ALA A 207 -4.20 -2.03 -7.63
CA ALA A 207 -5.34 -2.22 -8.52
C ALA A 207 -4.90 -2.34 -9.99
N ALA A 208 -3.96 -1.49 -10.44
CA ALA A 208 -3.38 -1.55 -11.78
C ALA A 208 -2.59 -2.84 -12.01
N ALA A 209 -1.79 -3.27 -11.03
CA ALA A 209 -1.03 -4.52 -11.10
C ALA A 209 -1.96 -5.75 -11.18
N ALA A 210 -3.03 -5.79 -10.37
CA ALA A 210 -4.03 -6.85 -10.42
C ALA A 210 -4.76 -6.88 -11.77
N TRP A 211 -5.09 -5.72 -12.31
CA TRP A 211 -5.71 -5.63 -13.63
C TRP A 211 -4.78 -6.14 -14.74
N THR A 212 -3.51 -5.80 -14.67
CA THR A 212 -2.50 -6.30 -15.63
C THR A 212 -2.34 -7.82 -15.57
N ALA A 213 -2.48 -8.41 -14.38
CA ALA A 213 -2.33 -9.85 -14.19
C ALA A 213 -3.57 -10.66 -14.62
N LEU A 214 -4.78 -10.10 -14.52
CA LEU A 214 -6.04 -10.84 -14.65
C LEU A 214 -6.94 -10.33 -15.79
N GLY A 215 -6.72 -9.12 -16.28
CA GLY A 215 -7.61 -8.37 -17.19
C GLY A 215 -7.68 -8.82 -18.62
#